data_9646630508199f9af77d91d8db465d7f
#
_entry.id   9646630508199f9af77d91d8db465d7f
#
_cell.length_a   1.000
_cell.length_b   1.000
_cell.length_c   1.000
_cell.angle_alpha   90.00
_cell.angle_beta   90.00
_cell.angle_gamma   90.00
#
_symmetry.space_group_name_H-M   'P 1'
#
loop_
_entity.id
_entity.type
_entity.pdbx_description
1 polymer ?
#
loop_
_entity_poly.entity_id
_entity_poly.type
_entity_poly.pdbx_seq_one_letter_code
_entity_poly.pdbx_strand_id
1 'polypeptide(L)'
;MVTKFFPKDFIFGTAVASYQVEGGIYNNDWTIWERNKNSKCQEICAEACKHYELVDEDIKLLKKLGIKAFRFSIEWSRVEPQKNKFDHNAIEHYVKKTIKLIENNIEPIITFHHFTTPEWVFIAVSYTHLTLPTIYSV
;
A
#
# COMPACT_ATOMS: atom_id res chain seq x y z
N MET A 1 -8.91 40.82 -1.89
CA MET A 1 -8.62 39.39 -2.04
C MET A 1 -9.92 38.61 -2.00
N VAL A 2 -10.23 37.81 -3.01
CA VAL A 2 -11.41 36.94 -2.98
C VAL A 2 -11.00 35.65 -2.29
N THR A 3 -11.49 35.42 -1.08
CA THR A 3 -11.28 34.15 -0.37
C THR A 3 -12.16 33.08 -1.03
N LYS A 4 -11.51 32.08 -1.64
CA LYS A 4 -12.21 30.92 -2.21
C LYS A 4 -12.32 29.85 -1.14
N PHE A 5 -13.50 29.33 -0.91
CA PHE A 5 -13.75 28.21 0.00
C PHE A 5 -14.05 26.95 -0.81
N PHE A 6 -13.70 25.79 -0.26
CA PHE A 6 -14.17 24.52 -0.80
C PHE A 6 -15.67 24.36 -0.57
N PRO A 7 -16.39 23.63 -1.44
CA PRO A 7 -17.78 23.24 -1.17
C PRO A 7 -17.91 22.55 0.20
N LYS A 8 -19.10 22.63 0.80
CA LYS A 8 -19.35 22.03 2.14
C LYS A 8 -19.17 20.51 2.17
N ASP A 9 -19.43 19.87 1.04
CA ASP A 9 -19.32 18.42 0.82
C ASP A 9 -17.95 17.99 0.28
N PHE A 10 -16.98 18.91 0.20
CA PHE A 10 -15.64 18.58 -0.25
C PHE A 10 -14.92 17.66 0.74
N ILE A 11 -14.45 16.52 0.25
CA ILE A 11 -13.79 15.50 1.07
C ILE A 11 -12.28 15.70 1.01
N PHE A 12 -11.67 16.03 2.15
CA PHE A 12 -10.22 16.00 2.31
C PHE A 12 -9.76 14.59 2.64
N GLY A 13 -8.86 14.05 1.85
CA GLY A 13 -8.30 12.71 2.02
C GLY A 13 -6.79 12.70 1.93
N THR A 14 -6.20 11.60 2.37
CA THR A 14 -4.78 11.28 2.21
C THR A 14 -4.61 9.92 1.54
N ALA A 15 -3.44 9.66 0.99
CA ALA A 15 -3.16 8.43 0.28
C ALA A 15 -1.74 7.93 0.57
N VAL A 16 -1.61 6.61 0.75
CA VAL A 16 -0.33 5.92 0.95
C VAL A 16 -0.27 4.64 0.11
N ALA A 17 0.94 4.14 -0.12
CA ALA A 17 1.18 2.81 -0.68
C ALA A 17 1.76 1.89 0.41
N SER A 18 1.30 0.65 0.46
CA SER A 18 1.71 -0.35 1.45
C SER A 18 3.23 -0.45 1.59
N TYR A 19 3.92 -0.68 0.48
CA TYR A 19 5.37 -0.83 0.47
C TYR A 19 6.11 0.36 1.07
N GLN A 20 5.64 1.58 0.79
CA GLN A 20 6.32 2.81 1.22
C GLN A 20 6.16 3.13 2.71
N VAL A 21 5.14 2.60 3.37
CA VAL A 21 4.82 3.01 4.75
C VAL A 21 4.73 1.87 5.75
N GLU A 22 4.40 0.66 5.32
CA GLU A 22 4.10 -0.43 6.25
C GLU A 22 5.32 -1.01 6.96
N GLY A 23 6.45 -1.10 6.26
CA GLY A 23 7.67 -1.74 6.77
C GLY A 23 7.61 -3.27 6.81
N GLY A 24 8.77 -3.91 6.97
CA GLY A 24 8.86 -5.36 7.13
C GLY A 24 8.42 -6.18 5.90
N ILE A 25 8.52 -5.63 4.69
CA ILE A 25 8.16 -6.30 3.44
C ILE A 25 9.44 -6.67 2.70
N TYR A 26 9.66 -7.97 2.41
CA TYR A 26 10.94 -8.45 1.88
C TYR A 26 10.80 -9.43 0.70
N ASN A 27 9.59 -9.72 0.23
CA ASN A 27 9.27 -10.76 -0.73
C ASN A 27 8.53 -10.24 -1.97
N ASN A 28 8.96 -9.10 -2.50
CA ASN A 28 8.42 -8.52 -3.73
C ASN A 28 9.52 -8.04 -4.67
N ASP A 29 9.15 -7.66 -5.88
CA ASP A 29 10.03 -7.20 -6.96
C ASP A 29 10.82 -5.93 -6.58
N TRP A 30 10.24 -5.00 -5.83
CA TRP A 30 10.94 -3.80 -5.37
C TRP A 30 12.06 -4.13 -4.39
N THR A 31 11.83 -5.05 -3.46
CA THR A 31 12.87 -5.52 -2.54
C THR A 31 14.04 -6.17 -3.29
N ILE A 32 13.74 -6.96 -4.35
CA ILE A 32 14.76 -7.54 -5.21
C ILE A 32 15.57 -6.43 -5.88
N TRP A 33 14.87 -5.43 -6.45
CA TRP A 33 15.52 -4.31 -7.11
C TRP A 33 16.37 -3.47 -6.12
N GLU A 34 15.86 -3.12 -4.95
CA GLU A 34 16.59 -2.35 -3.93
C GLU A 34 17.89 -3.03 -3.50
N ARG A 35 17.87 -4.36 -3.37
CA ARG A 35 19.03 -5.17 -2.96
C ARG A 35 20.01 -5.46 -4.09
N ASN A 36 19.64 -5.17 -5.32
CA ASN A 36 20.53 -5.38 -6.45
C ASN A 36 21.66 -4.35 -6.41
N LYS A 37 22.91 -4.83 -6.38
CA LYS A 37 24.12 -3.98 -6.37
C LYS A 37 24.24 -3.01 -7.54
N ASN A 38 23.57 -3.33 -8.65
CA ASN A 38 23.53 -2.48 -9.85
C ASN A 38 22.32 -1.52 -9.87
N SER A 39 21.47 -1.55 -8.86
CA SER A 39 20.37 -0.59 -8.74
C SER A 39 20.93 0.79 -8.38
N LYS A 40 20.17 1.83 -8.73
CA LYS A 40 20.47 3.20 -8.29
C LYS A 40 19.87 3.51 -6.93
N CYS A 41 19.36 2.50 -6.23
CA CYS A 41 18.76 2.66 -4.92
C CYS A 41 19.85 3.04 -3.91
N GLN A 42 19.65 4.13 -3.20
CA GLN A 42 20.59 4.59 -2.17
C GLN A 42 20.26 3.99 -0.79
N GLU A 43 18.97 3.79 -0.52
CA GLU A 43 18.47 3.24 0.74
C GLU A 43 17.32 2.27 0.49
N ILE A 44 17.26 1.19 1.27
CA ILE A 44 16.16 0.22 1.21
C ILE A 44 15.00 0.69 2.06
N CYS A 45 13.78 0.30 1.69
CA CYS A 45 12.57 0.68 2.43
C CYS A 45 12.52 0.12 3.86
N ALA A 46 13.06 -1.09 4.07
CA ALA A 46 13.19 -1.76 5.37
C ALA A 46 11.93 -1.67 6.24
N GLU A 47 12.03 -0.97 7.39
CA GLU A 47 10.94 -0.80 8.34
C GLU A 47 10.00 0.36 7.99
N ALA A 48 10.35 1.18 7.00
CA ALA A 48 9.58 2.34 6.58
C ALA A 48 9.05 3.18 7.77
N CYS A 49 7.76 3.53 7.78
CA CYS A 49 7.11 4.23 8.89
C CYS A 49 6.43 3.28 9.89
N LYS A 50 6.57 1.97 9.73
CA LYS A 50 5.91 0.92 10.55
C LYS A 50 4.39 1.04 10.60
N HIS A 51 3.79 1.56 9.54
CA HIS A 51 2.34 1.77 9.48
C HIS A 51 1.54 0.48 9.72
N TYR A 52 2.09 -0.69 9.34
CA TYR A 52 1.43 -1.98 9.59
C TYR A 52 1.21 -2.22 11.09
N GLU A 53 2.19 -1.88 11.92
CA GLU A 53 2.14 -2.05 13.37
C GLU A 53 1.40 -0.89 14.06
N LEU A 54 1.56 0.33 13.52
CA LEU A 54 1.09 1.59 14.15
C LEU A 54 -0.27 2.07 13.59
N VAL A 55 -1.08 1.17 13.01
CA VAL A 55 -2.37 1.53 12.40
C VAL A 55 -3.27 2.32 13.34
N ASP A 56 -3.31 1.97 14.61
CA ASP A 56 -4.19 2.61 15.58
C ASP A 56 -3.77 4.05 15.90
N GLU A 57 -2.47 4.29 15.97
CA GLU A 57 -1.89 5.60 16.17
C GLU A 57 -2.11 6.48 14.93
N ASP A 58 -1.91 5.92 13.76
CA ASP A 58 -2.08 6.64 12.50
C ASP A 58 -3.54 7.02 12.25
N ILE A 59 -4.50 6.14 12.58
CA ILE A 59 -5.94 6.46 12.51
C ILE A 59 -6.29 7.61 13.47
N LYS A 60 -5.72 7.64 14.69
CA LYS A 60 -5.90 8.76 15.61
C LYS A 60 -5.35 10.06 15.04
N LEU A 61 -4.21 10.02 14.36
CA LEU A 61 -3.62 11.18 13.67
C LEU A 61 -4.50 11.66 12.53
N LEU A 62 -4.99 10.77 11.67
CA LEU A 62 -5.92 11.09 10.58
C LEU A 62 -7.19 11.79 11.12
N LYS A 63 -7.74 11.26 12.20
CA LYS A 63 -8.91 11.86 12.87
C LYS A 63 -8.59 13.26 13.41
N LYS A 64 -7.44 13.43 14.08
CA LYS A 64 -6.99 14.72 14.63
C LYS A 64 -6.78 15.76 13.52
N LEU A 65 -6.32 15.35 12.35
CA LEU A 65 -6.14 16.19 11.16
C LEU A 65 -7.46 16.50 10.44
N GLY A 66 -8.57 15.89 10.85
CA GLY A 66 -9.87 16.09 10.20
C GLY A 66 -10.01 15.42 8.84
N ILE A 67 -9.16 14.43 8.53
CA ILE A 67 -9.20 13.66 7.29
C ILE A 67 -10.47 12.83 7.23
N LYS A 68 -11.14 12.86 6.07
CA LYS A 68 -12.43 12.19 5.84
C LYS A 68 -12.35 10.98 4.92
N ALA A 69 -11.26 10.85 4.14
CA ALA A 69 -11.01 9.69 3.30
C ALA A 69 -9.54 9.29 3.39
N PHE A 70 -9.29 7.99 3.43
CA PHE A 70 -7.93 7.44 3.47
C PHE A 70 -7.78 6.34 2.43
N ARG A 71 -6.97 6.61 1.39
CA ARG A 71 -6.60 5.59 0.41
C ARG A 71 -5.34 4.87 0.86
N PHE A 72 -5.41 3.56 0.91
CA PHE A 72 -4.25 2.70 1.18
C PHE A 72 -4.27 1.49 0.25
N SER A 73 -3.12 0.89 0.03
CA SER A 73 -3.04 -0.37 -0.70
C SER A 73 -2.92 -1.57 0.24
N ILE A 74 -3.40 -2.71 -0.26
CA ILE A 74 -3.12 -4.01 0.32
C ILE A 74 -1.81 -4.51 -0.27
N GLU A 75 -0.86 -4.92 0.55
CA GLU A 75 0.38 -5.52 0.06
C GLU A 75 0.13 -6.96 -0.35
N TRP A 76 0.12 -7.20 -1.66
CA TRP A 76 -0.15 -8.52 -2.21
C TRP A 76 0.85 -9.56 -1.70
N SER A 77 2.13 -9.18 -1.59
CA SER A 77 3.18 -10.09 -1.10
C SER A 77 3.00 -10.50 0.37
N ARG A 78 2.25 -9.74 1.18
CA ARG A 78 1.82 -10.16 2.52
C ARG A 78 0.65 -11.12 2.47
N VAL A 79 -0.35 -10.79 1.66
CA VAL A 79 -1.60 -11.56 1.58
C VAL A 79 -1.37 -12.91 0.91
N GLU A 80 -0.54 -12.97 -0.12
CA GLU A 80 -0.18 -14.18 -0.84
C GLU A 80 1.34 -14.29 -0.99
N PRO A 81 2.07 -14.65 0.08
CA PRO A 81 3.52 -14.72 0.07
C PRO A 81 4.09 -15.81 -0.85
N GLN A 82 3.29 -16.81 -1.19
CA GLN A 82 3.60 -17.85 -2.17
C GLN A 82 2.34 -18.17 -2.98
N LYS A 83 2.50 -18.61 -4.21
CA LYS A 83 1.40 -18.95 -5.10
C LYS A 83 0.36 -19.87 -4.42
N ASN A 84 -0.88 -19.43 -4.39
CA ASN A 84 -2.03 -20.11 -3.77
C ASN A 84 -1.91 -20.36 -2.25
N LYS A 85 -1.01 -19.65 -1.57
CA LYS A 85 -0.89 -19.70 -0.11
C LYS A 85 -1.21 -18.32 0.46
N PHE A 86 -2.38 -18.21 1.06
CA PHE A 86 -2.88 -16.97 1.64
C PHE A 86 -2.55 -16.89 3.13
N ASP A 87 -2.02 -15.74 3.55
CA ASP A 87 -1.84 -15.41 4.96
C ASP A 87 -3.13 -14.78 5.51
N HIS A 88 -3.89 -15.58 6.25
CA HIS A 88 -5.15 -15.15 6.85
C HIS A 88 -4.95 -14.06 7.92
N ASN A 89 -3.80 -14.02 8.59
CA ASN A 89 -3.50 -12.95 9.56
C ASN A 89 -3.32 -11.60 8.86
N ALA A 90 -2.63 -11.60 7.70
CA ALA A 90 -2.50 -10.40 6.89
C ALA A 90 -3.86 -9.92 6.36
N ILE A 91 -4.70 -10.83 5.89
CA ILE A 91 -6.06 -10.51 5.43
C ILE A 91 -6.87 -9.89 6.58
N GLU A 92 -6.86 -10.54 7.75
CA GLU A 92 -7.59 -10.07 8.93
C GLU A 92 -7.10 -8.69 9.39
N HIS A 93 -5.79 -8.43 9.31
CA HIS A 93 -5.22 -7.13 9.61
C HIS A 93 -5.82 -6.02 8.72
N TYR A 94 -5.88 -6.20 7.40
CA TYR A 94 -6.47 -5.22 6.49
C TYR A 94 -7.98 -5.06 6.70
N VAL A 95 -8.69 -6.13 7.02
CA VAL A 95 -10.11 -6.08 7.38
C VAL A 95 -10.30 -5.24 8.66
N LYS A 96 -9.54 -5.51 9.72
CA LYS A 96 -9.58 -4.74 10.97
C LYS A 96 -9.25 -3.26 10.74
N LYS A 97 -8.23 -2.96 9.96
CA LYS A 97 -7.87 -1.60 9.57
C LYS A 97 -9.04 -0.89 8.89
N THR A 98 -9.69 -1.56 7.94
CA THR A 98 -10.85 -1.00 7.22
C THR A 98 -12.00 -0.70 8.17
N ILE A 99 -12.35 -1.64 9.05
CA ILE A 99 -13.41 -1.45 10.06
C ILE A 99 -13.09 -0.26 10.97
N LYS A 100 -11.86 -0.18 11.47
CA LYS A 100 -11.43 0.94 12.34
C LYS A 100 -11.51 2.30 11.66
N LEU A 101 -11.22 2.40 10.36
CA LEU A 101 -11.39 3.64 9.59
C LEU A 101 -12.86 4.05 9.57
N ILE A 102 -13.76 3.11 9.23
CA ILE A 102 -15.21 3.34 9.19
C ILE A 102 -15.73 3.80 10.56
N GLU A 103 -15.37 3.11 11.64
CA GLU A 103 -15.74 3.46 13.02
C GLU A 103 -15.28 4.88 13.42
N ASN A 104 -14.21 5.38 12.80
CA ASN A 104 -13.71 6.73 13.04
C ASN A 104 -14.24 7.77 12.02
N ASN A 105 -15.25 7.42 11.21
CA ASN A 105 -15.86 8.25 10.16
C ASN A 105 -14.84 8.71 9.12
N ILE A 106 -13.91 7.82 8.75
CA ILE A 106 -12.94 7.98 7.66
C ILE A 106 -13.29 6.97 6.58
N GLU A 107 -13.61 7.46 5.38
CA GLU A 107 -13.94 6.61 4.21
C GLU A 107 -12.69 5.85 3.74
N PRO A 108 -12.67 4.51 3.77
CA PRO A 108 -11.55 3.73 3.26
C PRO A 108 -11.62 3.59 1.74
N ILE A 109 -10.54 3.93 1.04
CA ILE A 109 -10.39 3.71 -0.40
C ILE A 109 -9.29 2.67 -0.59
N ILE A 110 -9.68 1.44 -0.93
CA ILE A 110 -8.77 0.30 -0.98
C ILE A 110 -8.20 0.15 -2.40
N THR A 111 -6.88 0.10 -2.50
CA THR A 111 -6.14 -0.22 -3.73
C THR A 111 -5.61 -1.64 -3.62
N PHE A 112 -6.07 -2.55 -4.48
CA PHE A 112 -5.66 -3.96 -4.42
C PHE A 112 -4.23 -4.21 -4.93
N HIS A 113 -3.76 -3.42 -5.88
CA HIS A 113 -2.40 -3.50 -6.39
C HIS A 113 -1.82 -2.10 -6.56
N HIS A 114 -0.68 -1.85 -5.96
CA HIS A 114 0.02 -0.57 -6.04
C HIS A 114 1.53 -0.81 -6.21
N PHE A 115 1.97 -0.89 -7.45
CA PHE A 115 3.30 -1.09 -8.05
C PHE A 115 4.10 -2.33 -7.59
N THR A 116 3.98 -2.81 -6.37
CA THR A 116 4.73 -3.97 -5.89
C THR A 116 4.05 -5.28 -6.25
N THR A 117 4.86 -6.25 -6.69
CA THR A 117 4.40 -7.58 -7.12
C THR A 117 5.13 -8.65 -6.31
N PRO A 118 4.44 -9.68 -5.77
CA PRO A 118 5.10 -10.75 -5.04
C PRO A 118 6.25 -11.37 -5.83
N GLU A 119 7.33 -11.73 -5.13
CA GLU A 119 8.52 -12.32 -5.75
C GLU A 119 8.20 -13.55 -6.60
N TRP A 120 7.30 -14.42 -6.15
CA TRP A 120 6.90 -15.61 -6.89
C TRP A 120 6.22 -15.30 -8.23
N VAL A 121 5.47 -14.19 -8.33
CA VAL A 121 4.89 -13.72 -9.60
C VAL A 121 5.99 -13.17 -10.50
N PHE A 122 6.87 -12.34 -9.96
CA PHE A 122 7.98 -11.74 -10.68
C PHE A 122 8.90 -12.82 -11.29
N ILE A 123 9.25 -13.84 -10.51
CA ILE A 123 10.05 -14.97 -10.98
C ILE A 123 9.30 -15.74 -12.08
N ALA A 124 8.03 -16.09 -11.88
CA ALA A 124 7.24 -16.82 -12.85
C ALA A 124 7.13 -16.08 -14.20
N VAL A 125 6.97 -14.76 -14.16
CA VAL A 125 6.89 -13.91 -15.36
C VAL A 125 8.24 -13.77 -16.04
N SER A 126 9.33 -13.65 -15.27
CA SER A 126 10.69 -13.54 -15.82
C SER A 126 11.11 -14.79 -16.61
N TYR A 127 10.64 -15.97 -16.21
CA TYR A 127 10.91 -17.22 -16.92
C TYR A 127 10.08 -17.40 -18.21
N THR A 128 9.00 -16.67 -18.39
CA THR A 128 8.08 -16.85 -19.53
C THR A 128 8.33 -15.93 -20.71
N HIS A 129 9.45 -15.20 -20.75
CA HIS A 129 9.78 -14.26 -21.83
C HIS A 129 8.64 -13.31 -22.18
N LEU A 130 7.98 -12.80 -21.19
CA LEU A 130 6.94 -11.82 -21.43
C LEU A 130 7.57 -10.49 -21.80
N THR A 131 7.63 -10.23 -23.10
CA THR A 131 7.33 -8.90 -23.55
C THR A 131 5.92 -8.61 -23.06
N LEU A 132 5.80 -7.95 -21.90
CA LEU A 132 4.52 -7.44 -21.44
C LEU A 132 3.98 -6.58 -22.58
N PRO A 133 2.80 -6.89 -23.15
CA PRO A 133 2.14 -5.90 -23.97
C PRO A 133 1.89 -4.73 -23.04
N THR A 134 2.56 -3.62 -23.33
CA THR A 134 2.32 -2.36 -22.64
C THR A 134 0.91 -1.95 -23.00
N ILE A 135 -0.07 -2.38 -22.25
CA ILE A 135 -1.44 -1.91 -22.40
C ILE A 135 -1.44 -0.51 -21.78
N TYR A 136 -1.13 0.48 -22.59
CA TYR A 136 -1.53 1.84 -22.30
C TYR A 136 -3.04 1.90 -22.55
N SER A 137 -3.84 1.77 -21.51
CA SER A 137 -5.20 2.26 -21.57
C SER A 137 -5.14 3.77 -21.39
N VAL A 138 -5.55 4.47 -22.42
CA VAL A 138 -5.80 5.91 -22.45
C VAL A 138 -6.97 6.24 -21.55
#